data_1df0ec74f4ba0150f3cbc09708ef7154
#
_entry.id   1df0ec74f4ba0150f3cbc09708ef7154
#
_cell.length_a   1.000
_cell.length_b   1.000
_cell.length_c   1.000
_cell.angle_alpha   90.00
_cell.angle_beta   90.00
_cell.angle_gamma   90.00
#
_symmetry.space_group_name_H-M   'P 1'
#
loop_
_entity.id
_entity.type
_entity.pdbx_description
1 polymer ?
#
loop_
_entity_poly.entity_id
_entity_poly.type
_entity_poly.pdbx_seq_one_letter_code
_entity_poly.pdbx_strand_id
1 'polypeptide(L)'
;MHTATTVYELRVYHAAPGKLGELLARFREHTLKLFEKHGMKSVAYWTPVDEPEKSDTLIYILQHPSREAAAANWKSFQDDPEWKSVHEKSEANGKLVDKIESTFLALTDFSPRLP
;
A
#
# COMPACT_ATOMS: atom_id res chain seq x y z
N MET A 1 18.47 -2.41 26.43
CA MET A 1 18.32 -1.83 25.16
C MET A 1 17.29 -2.61 24.37
N HIS A 2 16.56 -2.00 23.63
CA HIS A 2 15.47 -2.71 23.04
C HIS A 2 15.75 -3.14 21.59
N THR A 3 15.11 -4.18 21.17
CA THR A 3 15.23 -4.67 19.82
C THR A 3 14.20 -4.00 18.94
N ALA A 4 14.63 -3.58 17.78
CA ALA A 4 13.70 -3.00 16.82
C ALA A 4 12.68 -4.05 16.41
N THR A 5 11.42 -3.68 16.47
CA THR A 5 10.32 -4.54 16.01
C THR A 5 9.76 -4.06 14.69
N THR A 6 10.42 -3.07 14.07
CA THR A 6 10.00 -2.52 12.79
C THR A 6 9.86 -3.61 11.76
N VAL A 7 8.75 -3.60 11.06
CA VAL A 7 8.53 -4.51 9.93
C VAL A 7 8.16 -3.67 8.72
N TYR A 8 8.40 -4.24 7.56
CA TYR A 8 7.99 -3.65 6.30
C TYR A 8 6.92 -4.51 5.69
N GLU A 9 6.04 -3.91 4.96
CA GLU A 9 4.99 -4.66 4.29
C GLU A 9 5.08 -4.38 2.80
N LEU A 10 5.39 -5.44 2.05
CA LEU A 10 5.40 -5.39 0.59
C LEU A 10 4.00 -5.71 0.10
N ARG A 11 3.42 -4.81 -0.69
CA ARG A 11 2.08 -5.03 -1.23
C ARG A 11 2.14 -4.96 -2.74
N VAL A 12 1.49 -5.92 -3.37
CA VAL A 12 1.39 -5.98 -4.83
C VAL A 12 -0.08 -5.98 -5.19
N TYR A 13 -0.48 -4.98 -5.96
CA TYR A 13 -1.86 -4.84 -6.40
C TYR A 13 -1.94 -5.20 -7.88
N HIS A 14 -2.87 -6.07 -8.21
CA HIS A 14 -3.16 -6.42 -9.60
C HIS A 14 -4.44 -5.68 -9.96
N ALA A 15 -4.30 -4.64 -10.80
CA ALA A 15 -5.44 -3.82 -11.18
C ALA A 15 -6.39 -4.59 -12.08
N ALA A 16 -7.66 -4.27 -12.00
CA ALA A 16 -8.64 -4.78 -12.95
C ALA A 16 -8.29 -4.28 -14.35
N PRO A 17 -8.68 -5.00 -15.41
CA PRO A 17 -8.30 -4.61 -16.77
C PRO A 17 -8.62 -3.17 -17.09
N GLY A 18 -7.60 -2.43 -17.54
CA GLY A 18 -7.74 -1.03 -17.92
C GLY A 18 -7.86 -0.05 -16.75
N LYS A 19 -7.68 -0.52 -15.50
CA LYS A 19 -7.94 0.32 -14.33
C LYS A 19 -6.69 0.82 -13.61
N LEU A 20 -5.49 0.47 -14.08
CA LEU A 20 -4.28 0.89 -13.37
C LEU A 20 -4.19 2.40 -13.24
N GLY A 21 -4.49 3.15 -14.30
CA GLY A 21 -4.44 4.60 -14.26
C GLY A 21 -5.31 5.20 -13.19
N GLU A 22 -6.53 4.68 -13.04
CA GLU A 22 -7.45 5.14 -12.01
C GLU A 22 -6.97 4.74 -10.61
N LEU A 23 -6.38 3.55 -10.50
CA LEU A 23 -5.81 3.10 -9.23
C LEU A 23 -4.66 4.00 -8.79
N LEU A 24 -3.76 4.33 -9.72
CA LEU A 24 -2.65 5.22 -9.42
C LEU A 24 -3.14 6.62 -9.02
N ALA A 25 -4.18 7.11 -9.69
CA ALA A 25 -4.77 8.40 -9.35
C ALA A 25 -5.35 8.38 -7.94
N ARG A 26 -6.04 7.30 -7.55
CA ARG A 26 -6.58 7.16 -6.20
C ARG A 26 -5.47 7.21 -5.16
N PHE A 27 -4.36 6.50 -5.40
CA PHE A 27 -3.22 6.54 -4.50
C PHE A 27 -2.62 7.94 -4.41
N ARG A 28 -2.39 8.57 -5.56
CA ARG A 28 -1.75 9.89 -5.61
C ARG A 28 -2.58 10.95 -4.90
N GLU A 29 -3.88 10.90 -5.08
CA GLU A 29 -4.77 11.97 -4.61
C GLU A 29 -5.29 11.76 -3.20
N HIS A 30 -5.40 10.50 -2.75
CA HIS A 30 -6.08 10.21 -1.49
C HIS A 30 -5.36 9.21 -0.61
N THR A 31 -4.96 8.06 -1.15
CA THR A 31 -4.55 6.93 -0.32
C THR A 31 -3.31 7.21 0.50
N LEU A 32 -2.29 7.87 -0.08
CA LEU A 32 -1.05 8.17 0.64
C LEU A 32 -1.32 9.01 1.88
N LYS A 33 -2.15 10.03 1.76
CA LYS A 33 -2.48 10.90 2.89
C LYS A 33 -3.21 10.14 3.98
N LEU A 34 -4.08 9.23 3.58
CA LEU A 34 -4.84 8.43 4.53
C LEU A 34 -3.97 7.40 5.23
N PHE A 35 -3.02 6.80 4.51
CA PHE A 35 -2.03 5.93 5.14
C PHE A 35 -1.28 6.69 6.23
N GLU A 36 -0.79 7.89 5.91
CA GLU A 36 -0.06 8.71 6.86
C GLU A 36 -0.93 9.08 8.05
N LYS A 37 -2.17 9.45 7.81
CA LYS A 37 -3.13 9.77 8.87
C LYS A 37 -3.27 8.62 9.86
N HIS A 38 -3.18 7.39 9.39
CA HIS A 38 -3.37 6.21 10.22
C HIS A 38 -2.06 5.55 10.64
N GLY A 39 -0.96 6.28 10.57
CA GLY A 39 0.32 5.83 11.11
C GLY A 39 1.09 4.85 10.26
N MET A 40 0.73 4.72 8.99
CA MET A 40 1.42 3.82 8.08
C MET A 40 2.35 4.64 7.18
N LYS A 41 3.65 4.41 7.34
CA LYS A 41 4.66 5.21 6.66
C LYS A 41 4.98 4.62 5.29
N SER A 42 4.84 5.43 4.25
CA SER A 42 5.20 5.02 2.89
C SER A 42 6.71 5.01 2.72
N VAL A 43 7.24 3.92 2.16
CA VAL A 43 8.66 3.85 1.80
C VAL A 43 8.84 4.25 0.35
N ALA A 44 8.18 3.54 -0.57
CA ALA A 44 8.24 3.87 -1.99
C ALA A 44 7.16 3.11 -2.75
N TYR A 45 6.88 3.58 -3.95
CA TYR A 45 5.87 3.01 -4.84
C TYR A 45 6.48 2.81 -6.22
N TRP A 46 6.15 1.68 -6.84
CA TRP A 46 6.69 1.33 -8.15
C TRP A 46 5.61 0.76 -9.05
N THR A 47 5.83 0.90 -10.37
CA THR A 47 5.14 0.06 -11.35
C THR A 47 6.23 -0.66 -12.13
N PRO A 48 5.98 -1.91 -12.56
CA PRO A 48 6.95 -2.63 -13.39
C PRO A 48 7.19 -1.88 -14.71
N VAL A 49 8.38 -2.06 -15.29
CA VAL A 49 8.70 -1.40 -16.56
C VAL A 49 8.40 -2.27 -17.77
N ASP A 50 8.18 -3.57 -17.56
CA ASP A 50 7.94 -4.52 -18.65
C ASP A 50 6.52 -5.04 -18.66
N GLU A 51 5.97 -5.23 -19.88
CA GLU A 51 4.67 -5.86 -20.04
C GLU A 51 4.77 -7.35 -19.75
N PRO A 52 3.67 -8.00 -19.30
CA PRO A 52 2.33 -7.41 -19.15
C PRO A 52 2.13 -6.64 -17.85
N GLU A 53 2.99 -6.80 -16.85
CA GLU A 53 2.80 -6.22 -15.52
C GLU A 53 2.81 -4.70 -15.52
N LYS A 54 3.51 -4.09 -16.47
CA LYS A 54 3.57 -2.64 -16.59
C LYS A 54 2.17 -2.03 -16.67
N SER A 55 1.23 -2.73 -17.30
CA SER A 55 -0.10 -2.21 -17.55
C SER A 55 -1.09 -2.49 -16.42
N ASP A 56 -0.75 -3.31 -15.43
CA ASP A 56 -1.74 -3.73 -14.45
C ASP A 56 -1.23 -3.87 -13.02
N THR A 57 0.02 -3.55 -12.74
CA THR A 57 0.59 -3.84 -11.42
C THR A 57 1.12 -2.61 -10.72
N LEU A 58 0.78 -2.47 -9.44
CA LEU A 58 1.34 -1.45 -8.55
C LEU A 58 2.01 -2.18 -7.38
N ILE A 59 3.24 -1.80 -7.08
CA ILE A 59 4.01 -2.40 -5.99
C ILE A 59 4.41 -1.29 -5.03
N TYR A 60 4.26 -1.53 -3.73
CA TYR A 60 4.74 -0.55 -2.76
C TYR A 60 5.12 -1.21 -1.44
N ILE A 61 5.84 -0.45 -0.63
CA ILE A 61 6.28 -0.91 0.69
C ILE A 61 5.89 0.13 1.72
N LEU A 62 5.28 -0.35 2.81
CA LEU A 62 4.99 0.46 4.00
C LEU A 62 5.90 0.03 5.13
N GLN A 63 6.21 0.95 6.01
CA GLN A 63 6.97 0.67 7.23
C GLN A 63 6.02 0.78 8.42
N HIS A 64 6.07 -0.23 9.29
CA HIS A 64 5.25 -0.25 10.51
C HIS A 64 6.14 -0.42 11.74
N PRO A 65 5.78 0.17 12.88
CA PRO A 65 6.54 -0.04 14.12
C PRO A 65 6.55 -1.50 14.56
N SER A 66 5.50 -2.26 14.24
CA SER A 66 5.38 -3.67 14.59
C SER A 66 4.25 -4.29 13.78
N ARG A 67 4.14 -5.61 13.82
CA ARG A 67 3.01 -6.29 13.17
C ARG A 67 1.70 -5.93 13.84
N GLU A 68 1.71 -5.78 15.16
CA GLU A 68 0.52 -5.39 15.90
C GLU A 68 0.07 -3.98 15.51
N ALA A 69 1.02 -3.06 15.35
CA ALA A 69 0.70 -1.71 14.91
C ALA A 69 0.14 -1.74 13.49
N ALA A 70 0.69 -2.58 12.61
CA ALA A 70 0.19 -2.71 11.25
C ALA A 70 -1.28 -3.14 11.25
N ALA A 71 -1.62 -4.16 12.04
CA ALA A 71 -3.00 -4.64 12.11
C ALA A 71 -3.95 -3.56 12.60
N ALA A 72 -3.56 -2.85 13.66
CA ALA A 72 -4.39 -1.79 14.24
C ALA A 72 -4.56 -0.64 13.26
N ASN A 73 -3.48 -0.25 12.58
CA ASN A 73 -3.51 0.89 11.66
C ASN A 73 -4.29 0.57 10.39
N TRP A 74 -4.19 -0.65 9.89
CA TRP A 74 -5.00 -1.08 8.75
C TRP A 74 -6.49 -1.05 9.11
N LYS A 75 -6.83 -1.54 10.30
CA LYS A 75 -8.23 -1.51 10.73
C LYS A 75 -8.74 -0.08 10.84
N SER A 76 -7.95 0.79 11.44
CA SER A 76 -8.30 2.21 11.57
C SER A 76 -8.52 2.84 10.20
N PHE A 77 -7.63 2.55 9.25
CA PHE A 77 -7.74 3.04 7.88
C PHE A 77 -9.02 2.54 7.21
N GLN A 78 -9.29 1.24 7.31
CA GLN A 78 -10.46 0.64 6.67
C GLN A 78 -11.76 1.14 7.26
N ASP A 79 -11.77 1.51 8.53
CA ASP A 79 -12.97 2.03 9.21
C ASP A 79 -13.15 3.53 9.01
N ASP A 80 -12.17 4.22 8.44
CA ASP A 80 -12.24 5.67 8.26
C ASP A 80 -13.31 6.02 7.23
N PRO A 81 -14.30 6.85 7.61
CA PRO A 81 -15.34 7.27 6.67
C PRO A 81 -14.80 7.96 5.42
N GLU A 82 -13.69 8.67 5.56
CA GLU A 82 -13.06 9.33 4.41
C GLU A 82 -12.54 8.29 3.41
N TRP A 83 -11.88 7.23 3.90
CA TRP A 83 -11.43 6.16 3.02
C TRP A 83 -12.62 5.45 2.37
N LYS A 84 -13.68 5.19 3.15
CA LYS A 84 -14.86 4.53 2.60
C LYS A 84 -15.46 5.34 1.47
N SER A 85 -15.52 6.66 1.63
CA SER A 85 -16.04 7.55 0.59
C SER A 85 -15.16 7.55 -0.66
N VAL A 86 -13.84 7.63 -0.48
CA VAL A 86 -12.88 7.58 -1.57
C VAL A 86 -12.99 6.27 -2.34
N HIS A 87 -13.05 5.16 -1.60
CA HIS A 87 -13.15 3.83 -2.19
C HIS A 87 -14.43 3.70 -3.02
N GLU A 88 -15.54 4.09 -2.44
CA GLU A 88 -16.85 4.02 -3.11
C GLU A 88 -16.87 4.86 -4.39
N LYS A 89 -16.42 6.11 -4.30
CA LYS A 89 -16.43 7.00 -5.44
C LYS A 89 -15.49 6.55 -6.55
N SER A 90 -14.31 6.06 -6.17
CA SER A 90 -13.33 5.61 -7.16
C SER A 90 -13.74 4.33 -7.85
N GLU A 91 -14.66 3.56 -7.25
CA GLU A 91 -15.15 2.32 -7.85
C GLU A 91 -16.55 2.43 -8.42
N ALA A 92 -17.02 3.66 -8.62
CA ALA A 92 -18.35 3.87 -9.19
C ALA A 92 -18.52 3.24 -10.57
N ASN A 93 -17.43 3.13 -11.34
CA ASN A 93 -17.43 2.53 -12.67
C ASN A 93 -16.80 1.14 -12.68
N GLY A 94 -16.79 0.46 -11.55
CA GLY A 94 -16.24 -0.89 -11.41
C GLY A 94 -15.04 -0.91 -10.47
N LYS A 95 -14.70 -2.10 -10.02
CA LYS A 95 -13.58 -2.25 -9.10
C LYS A 95 -12.27 -1.92 -9.79
N LEU A 96 -11.31 -1.40 -9.02
CA LEU A 96 -10.00 -1.04 -9.56
C LEU A 96 -8.97 -2.15 -9.34
N VAL A 97 -9.18 -3.03 -8.39
CA VAL A 97 -8.19 -4.03 -7.99
C VAL A 97 -8.80 -5.42 -8.02
N ASP A 98 -8.14 -6.34 -8.74
CA ASP A 98 -8.57 -7.74 -8.80
C ASP A 98 -7.96 -8.57 -7.66
N LYS A 99 -6.72 -8.28 -7.29
CA LYS A 99 -5.99 -9.09 -6.32
C LYS A 99 -4.97 -8.24 -5.58
N ILE A 100 -4.81 -8.50 -4.30
CA ILE A 100 -3.78 -7.86 -3.46
C ILE A 100 -2.97 -8.95 -2.81
N GLU A 101 -1.63 -8.82 -2.89
CA GLU A 101 -0.71 -9.71 -2.19
C GLU A 101 0.03 -8.88 -1.14
N SER A 102 0.21 -9.42 0.05
CA SER A 102 0.90 -8.74 1.14
C SER A 102 1.90 -9.68 1.79
N THR A 103 3.12 -9.19 1.99
CA THR A 103 4.18 -9.94 2.64
C THR A 103 4.87 -9.05 3.65
N PHE A 104 4.98 -9.50 4.89
CA PHE A 104 5.74 -8.77 5.89
C PHE A 104 7.21 -9.14 5.81
N LEU A 105 8.07 -8.14 5.93
CA LEU A 105 9.51 -8.28 5.73
C LEU A 105 10.26 -7.72 6.93
N ALA A 106 11.37 -8.37 7.27
CA ALA A 106 12.31 -7.84 8.25
C ALA A 106 13.58 -7.49 7.51
N LEU A 107 14.13 -6.31 7.77
CA LEU A 107 15.37 -5.89 7.15
C LEU A 107 16.49 -6.80 7.65
N THR A 108 17.36 -7.27 6.74
CA THR A 108 18.49 -8.10 7.13
C THR A 108 19.56 -7.24 7.80
N ASP A 109 20.43 -7.89 8.58
CA ASP A 109 21.52 -7.17 9.26
C ASP A 109 22.57 -6.62 8.29
N PHE A 110 22.61 -7.15 7.08
CA PHE A 110 23.57 -6.69 6.06
C PHE A 110 22.93 -5.77 5.03
N SER A 111 21.68 -5.40 5.20
CA SER A 111 21.01 -4.51 4.26
C SER A 111 21.59 -3.11 4.33
N PRO A 112 21.76 -2.44 3.19
CA PRO A 112 22.03 -1.01 3.22
C PRO A 112 20.90 -0.27 3.92
N ARG A 113 21.24 0.91 4.44
CA ARG A 113 20.22 1.75 5.06
C ARG A 113 19.21 2.20 4.00
N LEU A 114 17.95 2.17 4.36
CA LEU A 114 16.89 2.67 3.48
C LEU A 114 16.93 4.20 3.45
N PRO A 115 16.59 4.81 2.29
CA PRO A 115 16.55 6.27 2.16
C PRO A 115 15.48 6.92 3.03
#